data_2f3744bb28ca54d6a97d53ae335f7a72
#
_entry.id   2f3744bb28ca54d6a97d53ae335f7a72
#
_cell.length_a   1.000
_cell.length_b   1.000
_cell.length_c   1.000
_cell.angle_alpha   90.00
_cell.angle_beta   90.00
_cell.angle_gamma   90.00
#
_symmetry.space_group_name_H-M   'P 1'
#
loop_
_entity.id
_entity.type
_entity.pdbx_description
1 polymer ?
#
loop_
_entity_poly.entity_id
_entity_poly.type
_entity_poly.pdbx_seq_one_letter_code
_entity_poly.pdbx_strand_id
1 'polypeptide(L)'
;AGVFYLLLVVLRGTRAINLLRGVIFLIVVVVLFTGLLRLRAISWLLRTTLPALFLAIPVIFQPEIRRALDRLGRASTWLLFRRRQEDVKAVISAIKGACDRLAQGRQGGLMVVEREVGLQEYVDTGVALDSQLSIELLVQIFHKETPLHDGAVILCRNRIEAASCVLPLSSEIRLSERRLGLRHRAAVGISEVSD
;
A
#
# COMPACT_ATOMS: atom_id res chain seq x y z
N ALA A 1 16.16 -22.38 11.82
CA ALA A 1 17.03 -21.54 10.99
C ALA A 1 16.33 -21.11 9.69
N GLY A 2 15.67 -22.01 8.93
CA GLY A 2 15.05 -21.71 7.64
C GLY A 2 13.88 -20.72 7.70
N VAL A 3 12.99 -20.86 8.68
CA VAL A 3 11.84 -19.95 8.86
C VAL A 3 12.29 -18.53 9.20
N PHE A 4 13.36 -18.40 10.00
CA PHE A 4 13.94 -17.09 10.35
C PHE A 4 14.59 -16.40 9.15
N TYR A 5 15.26 -17.18 8.30
CA TYR A 5 15.86 -16.67 7.05
C TYR A 5 14.78 -16.23 6.06
N LEU A 6 13.71 -17.00 5.90
CA LEU A 6 12.57 -16.66 5.05
C LEU A 6 11.87 -15.38 5.53
N LEU A 7 11.70 -15.24 6.84
CA LEU A 7 11.11 -14.04 7.46
C LEU A 7 11.98 -12.80 7.23
N LEU A 8 13.31 -12.93 7.32
CA LEU A 8 14.25 -11.84 7.02
C LEU A 8 14.26 -11.46 5.54
N VAL A 9 14.07 -12.41 4.62
CA VAL A 9 14.03 -12.15 3.17
C VAL A 9 12.74 -11.44 2.78
N VAL A 10 11.60 -11.84 3.35
CA VAL A 10 10.28 -11.22 3.10
C VAL A 10 10.23 -9.78 3.64
N LEU A 11 10.94 -9.50 4.72
CA LEU A 11 11.01 -8.17 5.33
C LEU A 11 12.09 -7.25 4.71
N ARG A 12 12.92 -7.76 3.77
CA ARG A 12 13.96 -6.97 3.10
C ARG A 12 13.32 -5.79 2.35
N GLY A 13 13.70 -4.57 2.74
CA GLY A 13 13.27 -3.33 2.09
C GLY A 13 12.27 -2.49 2.88
N THR A 14 11.81 -2.92 4.05
CA THR A 14 10.92 -2.12 4.89
C THR A 14 11.70 -1.34 5.96
N ARG A 15 11.19 -0.16 6.33
CA ARG A 15 11.70 0.64 7.48
C ARG A 15 11.71 -0.17 8.78
N ALA A 16 10.88 -1.20 8.87
CA ALA A 16 10.78 -2.12 9.99
C ALA A 16 12.08 -2.90 10.27
N ILE A 17 12.88 -3.28 9.26
CA ILE A 17 14.16 -3.98 9.47
C ILE A 17 15.17 -3.11 10.22
N ASN A 18 15.25 -1.84 9.92
CA ASN A 18 16.18 -0.94 10.59
C ASN A 18 15.78 -0.72 12.06
N LEU A 19 14.48 -0.61 12.33
CA LEU A 19 13.95 -0.56 13.70
C LEU A 19 14.23 -1.87 14.45
N LEU A 20 13.98 -3.02 13.83
CA LEU A 20 14.22 -4.33 14.44
C LEU A 20 15.71 -4.54 14.78
N ARG A 21 16.62 -4.16 13.88
CA ARG A 21 18.07 -4.19 14.14
C ARG A 21 18.45 -3.28 15.30
N GLY A 22 17.88 -2.06 15.37
CA GLY A 22 18.12 -1.14 16.48
C GLY A 22 17.64 -1.69 17.81
N VAL A 23 16.45 -2.30 17.86
CA VAL A 23 15.89 -2.91 19.07
C VAL A 23 16.72 -4.13 19.51
N ILE A 24 17.10 -5.03 18.59
CA ILE A 24 17.94 -6.18 18.89
C ILE A 24 19.31 -5.72 19.43
N PHE A 25 19.94 -4.75 18.79
CA PHE A 25 21.21 -4.19 19.24
C PHE A 25 21.09 -3.59 20.64
N LEU A 26 20.06 -2.81 20.92
CA LEU A 26 19.80 -2.25 22.24
C LEU A 26 19.62 -3.34 23.30
N ILE A 27 18.86 -4.39 23.02
CA ILE A 27 18.64 -5.51 23.94
C ILE A 27 19.97 -6.22 24.24
N VAL A 28 20.79 -6.49 23.21
CA VAL A 28 22.11 -7.15 23.39
C VAL A 28 23.02 -6.29 24.24
N VAL A 29 23.10 -4.99 24.00
CA VAL A 29 23.90 -4.06 24.79
C VAL A 29 23.45 -4.05 26.25
N VAL A 30 22.14 -3.96 26.50
CA VAL A 30 21.60 -3.93 27.87
C VAL A 30 21.87 -5.25 28.59
N VAL A 31 21.70 -6.40 27.93
CA VAL A 31 22.01 -7.74 28.51
C VAL A 31 23.48 -7.87 28.84
N LEU A 32 24.38 -7.41 27.96
CA LEU A 32 25.82 -7.48 28.16
C LEU A 32 26.25 -6.60 29.34
N PHE A 33 25.75 -5.37 29.42
CA PHE A 33 26.02 -4.46 30.55
C PHE A 33 25.48 -4.98 31.86
N THR A 34 24.30 -5.59 31.87
CA THR A 34 23.67 -6.16 33.07
C THR A 34 24.46 -7.36 33.58
N GLY A 35 25.02 -8.18 32.69
CA GLY A 35 25.87 -9.33 33.03
C GLY A 35 27.20 -8.90 33.64
N LEU A 36 27.83 -7.84 33.12
CA LEU A 36 29.12 -7.35 33.60
C LEU A 36 29.04 -6.64 34.98
N LEU A 37 27.96 -5.87 35.21
CA LEU A 37 27.84 -4.99 36.36
C LEU A 37 27.04 -5.59 37.54
N ARG A 38 26.54 -6.84 37.42
CA ARG A 38 25.74 -7.53 38.46
C ARG A 38 24.63 -6.69 39.07
N LEU A 39 23.99 -5.84 38.30
CA LEU A 39 22.95 -4.90 38.73
C LEU A 39 21.60 -5.63 38.89
N ARG A 40 21.28 -6.04 40.13
CA ARG A 40 20.06 -6.79 40.47
C ARG A 40 18.78 -6.03 40.08
N ALA A 41 18.75 -4.71 40.24
CA ALA A 41 17.61 -3.88 39.88
C ALA A 41 17.29 -3.89 38.38
N ILE A 42 18.34 -3.81 37.53
CA ILE A 42 18.20 -3.85 36.08
C ILE A 42 17.78 -5.25 35.61
N SER A 43 18.31 -6.31 36.24
CA SER A 43 17.89 -7.68 35.93
C SER A 43 16.44 -7.93 36.26
N TRP A 44 15.95 -7.37 37.38
CA TRP A 44 14.53 -7.44 37.75
C TRP A 44 13.65 -6.68 36.76
N LEU A 45 14.02 -5.44 36.43
CA LEU A 45 13.31 -4.61 35.45
C LEU A 45 13.21 -5.30 34.09
N LEU A 46 14.32 -5.87 33.58
CA LEU A 46 14.36 -6.60 32.34
C LEU A 46 13.43 -7.82 32.36
N ARG A 47 13.46 -8.62 33.43
CA ARG A 47 12.56 -9.79 33.55
C ARG A 47 11.09 -9.41 33.55
N THR A 48 10.73 -8.24 34.08
CA THR A 48 9.36 -7.75 34.13
C THR A 48 8.95 -7.10 32.80
N THR A 49 9.85 -6.40 32.14
CA THR A 49 9.55 -5.64 30.91
C THR A 49 9.66 -6.49 29.65
N LEU A 50 10.55 -7.51 29.60
CA LEU A 50 10.72 -8.36 28.43
C LEU A 50 9.43 -9.07 27.96
N PRO A 51 8.59 -9.63 28.83
CA PRO A 51 7.31 -10.23 28.42
C PRO A 51 6.36 -9.23 27.79
N ALA A 52 6.29 -8.01 28.36
CA ALA A 52 5.47 -6.93 27.78
C ALA A 52 5.98 -6.49 26.43
N LEU A 53 7.31 -6.37 26.26
CA LEU A 53 7.94 -6.06 24.97
C LEU A 53 7.67 -7.16 23.94
N PHE A 54 7.71 -8.43 24.34
CA PHE A 54 7.40 -9.55 23.46
C PHE A 54 5.95 -9.52 22.97
N LEU A 55 5.02 -9.06 23.79
CA LEU A 55 3.62 -8.86 23.41
C LEU A 55 3.44 -7.64 22.51
N ALA A 56 4.24 -6.59 22.70
CA ALA A 56 4.17 -5.37 21.89
C ALA A 56 4.67 -5.58 20.44
N ILE A 57 5.62 -6.51 20.21
CA ILE A 57 6.17 -6.76 18.88
C ILE A 57 5.07 -7.11 17.85
N PRO A 58 4.18 -8.10 18.07
CA PRO A 58 3.11 -8.41 17.11
C PRO A 58 2.18 -7.24 16.84
N VAL A 59 1.92 -6.42 17.85
CA VAL A 59 1.04 -5.24 17.73
C VAL A 59 1.69 -4.17 16.86
N ILE A 60 2.98 -3.89 17.08
CA ILE A 60 3.74 -2.91 16.29
C ILE A 60 3.87 -3.36 14.83
N PHE A 61 4.09 -4.68 14.61
CA PHE A 61 4.25 -5.26 13.29
C PHE A 61 2.95 -5.75 12.65
N GLN A 62 1.79 -5.47 13.27
CA GLN A 62 0.49 -5.88 12.73
C GLN A 62 0.29 -5.49 11.26
N PRO A 63 0.57 -4.26 10.80
CA PRO A 63 0.41 -3.88 9.40
C PRO A 63 1.35 -4.64 8.48
N GLU A 64 2.59 -4.92 8.90
CA GLU A 64 3.55 -5.68 8.11
C GLU A 64 3.16 -7.16 8.00
N ILE A 65 2.68 -7.74 9.09
CA ILE A 65 2.19 -9.14 9.12
C ILE A 65 0.98 -9.26 8.21
N ARG A 66 0.03 -8.30 8.26
CA ARG A 66 -1.13 -8.27 7.37
C ARG A 66 -0.70 -8.22 5.90
N ARG A 67 0.19 -7.30 5.55
CA ARG A 67 0.73 -7.19 4.17
C ARG A 67 1.45 -8.45 3.72
N ALA A 68 2.21 -9.12 4.60
CA ALA A 68 2.88 -10.37 4.29
C ALA A 68 1.89 -11.52 4.05
N LEU A 69 0.83 -11.63 4.87
CA LEU A 69 -0.22 -12.62 4.72
C LEU A 69 -1.01 -12.40 3.43
N ASP A 70 -1.32 -11.15 3.09
CA ASP A 70 -2.00 -10.78 1.84
C ASP A 70 -1.17 -11.19 0.61
N ARG A 71 0.16 -11.02 0.66
CA ARG A 71 1.07 -11.49 -0.40
C ARG A 71 1.08 -13.01 -0.52
N LEU A 72 1.12 -13.74 0.60
CA LEU A 72 1.10 -15.20 0.61
C LEU A 72 -0.23 -15.75 0.11
N GLY A 73 -1.37 -15.13 0.49
CA GLY A 73 -2.69 -15.50 0.01
C GLY A 73 -2.83 -15.36 -1.51
N ARG A 74 -2.18 -14.34 -2.08
CA ARG A 74 -2.18 -14.11 -3.54
C ARG A 74 -1.23 -15.02 -4.31
N ALA A 75 -0.15 -15.50 -3.69
CA ALA A 75 0.82 -16.40 -4.35
C ALA A 75 0.20 -17.76 -4.75
N SER A 76 -0.89 -18.18 -4.09
CA SER A 76 -1.61 -19.42 -4.46
C SER A 76 -2.37 -19.32 -5.79
N THR A 77 -2.54 -18.13 -6.35
CA THR A 77 -3.23 -17.87 -7.63
C THR A 77 -2.31 -17.95 -8.86
N TRP A 78 -1.07 -18.41 -8.72
CA TRP A 78 -0.09 -18.46 -9.82
C TRP A 78 -0.51 -19.36 -11.00
N LEU A 79 -1.36 -20.34 -10.77
CA LEU A 79 -1.93 -21.21 -11.83
C LEU A 79 -2.93 -20.49 -12.76
N LEU A 80 -3.43 -19.31 -12.40
CA LEU A 80 -4.33 -18.50 -13.21
C LEU A 80 -3.58 -17.51 -14.14
N PHE A 81 -2.26 -17.50 -14.11
CA PHE A 81 -1.41 -16.50 -14.80
C PHE A 81 -1.49 -16.52 -16.33
N ARG A 82 -1.95 -17.60 -16.93
CA ARG A 82 -2.02 -17.72 -18.40
C ARG A 82 -3.15 -16.88 -19.04
N ARG A 83 -4.23 -16.61 -18.30
CA ARG A 83 -5.31 -15.68 -18.72
C ARG A 83 -4.92 -14.20 -18.61
N ARG A 84 -3.90 -13.88 -17.84
CA ARG A 84 -3.52 -12.52 -17.45
C ARG A 84 -3.03 -11.63 -18.60
N GLN A 85 -2.50 -12.19 -19.66
CA GLN A 85 -1.88 -11.41 -20.74
C GLN A 85 -2.91 -10.79 -21.69
N GLU A 86 -4.04 -11.43 -21.89
CA GLU A 86 -5.17 -10.90 -22.66
C GLU A 86 -5.92 -9.83 -21.85
N ASP A 87 -6.11 -10.08 -20.55
CA ASP A 87 -6.73 -9.14 -19.62
C ASP A 87 -5.94 -7.82 -19.53
N VAL A 88 -4.61 -7.87 -19.46
CA VAL A 88 -3.77 -6.67 -19.40
C VAL A 88 -3.90 -5.80 -20.66
N LYS A 89 -3.93 -6.41 -21.85
CA LYS A 89 -4.13 -5.67 -23.10
C LYS A 89 -5.50 -5.01 -23.15
N ALA A 90 -6.54 -5.70 -22.68
CA ALA A 90 -7.89 -5.16 -22.60
C ALA A 90 -7.97 -3.96 -21.65
N VAL A 91 -7.33 -4.06 -20.46
CA VAL A 91 -7.26 -2.98 -19.48
C VAL A 91 -6.53 -1.76 -20.04
N ILE A 92 -5.36 -1.96 -20.66
CA ILE A 92 -4.59 -0.86 -21.28
C ILE A 92 -5.42 -0.19 -22.39
N SER A 93 -6.10 -0.97 -23.22
CA SER A 93 -6.94 -0.44 -24.29
C SER A 93 -8.11 0.37 -23.75
N ALA A 94 -8.77 -0.11 -22.69
CA ALA A 94 -9.87 0.59 -22.05
C ALA A 94 -9.43 1.91 -21.40
N ILE A 95 -8.32 1.89 -20.66
CA ILE A 95 -7.75 3.10 -20.04
C ILE A 95 -7.35 4.10 -21.12
N LYS A 96 -6.63 3.67 -22.17
CA LYS A 96 -6.25 4.55 -23.27
C LYS A 96 -7.47 5.19 -23.94
N GLY A 97 -8.47 4.38 -24.29
CA GLY A 97 -9.70 4.88 -24.93
C GLY A 97 -10.47 5.85 -24.04
N ALA A 98 -10.50 5.61 -22.73
CA ALA A 98 -11.10 6.54 -21.77
C ALA A 98 -10.31 7.85 -21.69
N CYS A 99 -8.97 7.79 -21.61
CA CYS A 99 -8.11 8.97 -21.60
C CYS A 99 -8.30 9.83 -22.86
N ASP A 100 -8.35 9.20 -24.03
CA ASP A 100 -8.56 9.91 -25.31
C ASP A 100 -9.91 10.67 -25.31
N ARG A 101 -10.98 10.03 -24.84
CA ARG A 101 -12.32 10.68 -24.76
C ARG A 101 -12.36 11.77 -23.69
N LEU A 102 -11.79 11.54 -22.52
CA LEU A 102 -11.71 12.54 -21.45
C LEU A 102 -10.91 13.77 -21.89
N ALA A 103 -9.78 13.56 -22.60
CA ALA A 103 -8.96 14.64 -23.14
C ALA A 103 -9.72 15.47 -24.17
N GLN A 104 -10.47 14.84 -25.09
CA GLN A 104 -11.34 15.54 -26.05
C GLN A 104 -12.40 16.39 -25.34
N GLY A 105 -12.98 15.87 -24.26
CA GLY A 105 -13.92 16.57 -23.41
C GLY A 105 -13.30 17.59 -22.45
N ARG A 106 -11.97 17.74 -22.41
CA ARG A 106 -11.23 18.54 -21.42
C ARG A 106 -11.63 18.21 -19.99
N GLN A 107 -11.87 16.94 -19.73
CA GLN A 107 -12.23 16.42 -18.42
C GLN A 107 -10.98 15.77 -17.78
N GLY A 108 -10.73 16.13 -16.53
CA GLY A 108 -9.64 15.49 -15.77
C GLY A 108 -10.14 14.23 -15.07
N GLY A 109 -9.30 13.20 -15.01
CA GLY A 109 -9.56 11.98 -14.27
C GLY A 109 -8.30 11.47 -13.59
N LEU A 110 -8.45 10.73 -12.51
CA LEU A 110 -7.36 10.02 -11.83
C LEU A 110 -7.74 8.55 -11.69
N MET A 111 -7.00 7.69 -12.36
CA MET A 111 -7.16 6.24 -12.34
C MET A 111 -5.94 5.61 -11.70
N VAL A 112 -6.14 4.75 -10.71
CA VAL A 112 -5.09 4.01 -10.02
C VAL A 112 -5.30 2.53 -10.29
N VAL A 113 -4.25 1.86 -10.77
CA VAL A 113 -4.28 0.43 -11.06
C VAL A 113 -3.58 -0.31 -9.92
N GLU A 114 -4.32 -1.13 -9.20
CA GLU A 114 -3.76 -1.98 -8.15
C GLU A 114 -2.79 -2.99 -8.76
N ARG A 115 -1.57 -3.06 -8.22
CA ARG A 115 -0.55 -4.02 -8.65
C ARG A 115 -0.25 -5.04 -7.55
N GLU A 116 0.91 -4.92 -6.89
CA GLU A 116 1.33 -5.86 -5.83
C GLU A 116 0.85 -5.42 -4.45
N VAL A 117 0.78 -4.12 -4.21
CA VAL A 117 0.28 -3.53 -2.97
C VAL A 117 -1.23 -3.37 -3.08
N GLY A 118 -1.97 -3.98 -2.13
CA GLY A 118 -3.43 -3.84 -2.07
C GLY A 118 -3.85 -2.42 -1.69
N LEU A 119 -4.88 -1.92 -2.35
CA LEU A 119 -5.39 -0.56 -2.16
C LEU A 119 -6.72 -0.53 -1.39
N GLN A 120 -7.06 -1.60 -0.65
CA GLN A 120 -8.34 -1.73 0.03
C GLN A 120 -8.64 -0.57 0.97
N GLU A 121 -7.64 -0.04 1.68
CA GLU A 121 -7.82 1.10 2.58
C GLU A 121 -8.34 2.37 1.86
N TYR A 122 -8.00 2.53 0.57
CA TYR A 122 -8.48 3.65 -0.25
C TYR A 122 -9.82 3.31 -0.94
N VAL A 123 -10.04 2.06 -1.32
CA VAL A 123 -11.32 1.56 -1.84
C VAL A 123 -12.44 1.83 -0.83
N ASP A 124 -12.19 1.58 0.46
CA ASP A 124 -13.16 1.76 1.55
C ASP A 124 -13.54 3.24 1.78
N THR A 125 -12.77 4.21 1.25
CA THR A 125 -13.10 5.64 1.31
C THR A 125 -14.04 6.10 0.21
N GLY A 126 -14.19 5.30 -0.84
CA GLY A 126 -14.98 5.62 -2.02
C GLY A 126 -16.33 4.92 -2.07
N VAL A 127 -16.94 4.99 -3.24
CA VAL A 127 -18.18 4.26 -3.55
C VAL A 127 -17.81 2.97 -4.26
N ALA A 128 -18.10 1.84 -3.63
CA ALA A 128 -17.87 0.52 -4.22
C ALA A 128 -18.75 0.31 -5.46
N LEU A 129 -18.16 -0.07 -6.57
CA LEU A 129 -18.85 -0.31 -7.84
C LEU A 129 -18.80 -1.77 -8.26
N ASP A 130 -17.69 -2.46 -8.00
CA ASP A 130 -17.43 -3.85 -8.39
C ASP A 130 -17.94 -4.16 -9.81
N SER A 131 -17.62 -3.30 -10.77
CA SER A 131 -18.12 -3.35 -12.13
C SER A 131 -17.05 -3.77 -13.13
N GLN A 132 -17.46 -4.31 -14.28
CA GLN A 132 -16.54 -4.60 -15.37
C GLN A 132 -15.97 -3.31 -15.94
N LEU A 133 -14.65 -3.31 -16.21
CA LEU A 133 -13.97 -2.17 -16.82
C LEU A 133 -14.47 -1.93 -18.25
N SER A 134 -14.94 -0.71 -18.52
CA SER A 134 -15.29 -0.25 -19.86
C SER A 134 -14.93 1.22 -20.05
N ILE A 135 -14.71 1.60 -21.30
CA ILE A 135 -14.40 2.99 -21.66
C ILE A 135 -15.57 3.90 -21.28
N GLU A 136 -16.77 3.45 -21.59
CA GLU A 136 -18.02 4.20 -21.36
C GLU A 136 -18.22 4.51 -19.89
N LEU A 137 -17.98 3.51 -19.02
CA LEU A 137 -18.15 3.67 -17.58
C LEU A 137 -17.10 4.62 -17.00
N LEU A 138 -15.83 4.50 -17.42
CA LEU A 138 -14.78 5.43 -16.98
C LEU A 138 -15.09 6.88 -17.39
N VAL A 139 -15.53 7.10 -18.63
CA VAL A 139 -15.91 8.44 -19.10
C VAL A 139 -17.11 8.97 -18.32
N GLN A 140 -18.10 8.11 -18.04
CA GLN A 140 -19.26 8.48 -17.26
C GLN A 140 -18.92 8.84 -15.82
N ILE A 141 -18.04 8.08 -15.17
CA ILE A 141 -17.59 8.37 -13.79
C ILE A 141 -16.95 9.76 -13.72
N PHE A 142 -16.05 10.11 -14.65
CA PHE A 142 -15.34 11.39 -14.62
C PHE A 142 -16.10 12.56 -15.24
N HIS A 143 -17.35 12.35 -15.64
CA HIS A 143 -18.20 13.43 -16.12
C HIS A 143 -18.53 14.40 -14.97
N LYS A 144 -18.32 15.70 -15.17
CA LYS A 144 -18.39 16.75 -14.14
C LYS A 144 -19.72 16.83 -13.37
N GLU A 145 -20.80 16.35 -13.96
CA GLU A 145 -22.14 16.42 -13.36
C GLU A 145 -22.49 15.15 -12.55
N THR A 146 -21.59 14.17 -12.50
CA THR A 146 -21.82 12.94 -11.73
C THR A 146 -21.29 13.05 -10.30
N PRO A 147 -21.95 12.44 -9.31
CA PRO A 147 -21.45 12.40 -7.93
C PRO A 147 -20.11 11.69 -7.78
N LEU A 148 -19.72 10.86 -8.75
CA LEU A 148 -18.54 10.00 -8.70
C LEU A 148 -17.26 10.63 -9.28
N HIS A 149 -17.35 11.84 -9.87
CA HIS A 149 -16.23 12.45 -10.59
C HIS A 149 -15.15 13.02 -9.67
N ASP A 150 -15.48 13.30 -8.41
CA ASP A 150 -14.52 13.84 -7.46
C ASP A 150 -13.80 12.71 -6.72
N GLY A 151 -12.46 12.72 -6.79
CA GLY A 151 -11.61 11.65 -6.28
C GLY A 151 -10.97 10.80 -7.38
N ALA A 152 -10.54 9.61 -6.99
CA ALA A 152 -9.89 8.64 -7.87
C ALA A 152 -10.77 7.42 -8.13
N VAL A 153 -10.52 6.77 -9.27
CA VAL A 153 -11.05 5.44 -9.58
C VAL A 153 -9.96 4.41 -9.32
N ILE A 154 -10.27 3.37 -8.56
CA ILE A 154 -9.36 2.25 -8.30
C ILE A 154 -9.76 1.08 -9.16
N LEU A 155 -8.79 0.61 -9.94
CA LEU A 155 -8.91 -0.51 -10.86
C LEU A 155 -8.15 -1.70 -10.30
N CYS A 156 -8.80 -2.85 -10.18
CA CYS A 156 -8.17 -4.11 -9.83
C CYS A 156 -8.39 -5.12 -10.95
N ARG A 157 -7.31 -5.60 -11.55
CA ARG A 157 -7.37 -6.49 -12.71
C ARG A 157 -8.18 -5.86 -13.85
N ASN A 158 -9.33 -6.46 -14.20
CA ASN A 158 -10.24 -5.98 -15.26
C ASN A 158 -11.57 -5.46 -14.68
N ARG A 159 -11.53 -4.88 -13.48
CA ARG A 159 -12.71 -4.37 -12.80
C ARG A 159 -12.46 -2.98 -12.22
N ILE A 160 -13.51 -2.20 -12.13
CA ILE A 160 -13.55 -0.97 -11.36
C ILE A 160 -14.04 -1.35 -9.96
N GLU A 161 -13.14 -1.32 -8.97
CA GLU A 161 -13.48 -1.65 -7.58
C GLU A 161 -14.32 -0.55 -6.94
N ALA A 162 -13.83 0.70 -7.03
CA ALA A 162 -14.50 1.85 -6.46
C ALA A 162 -14.20 3.14 -7.24
N ALA A 163 -15.07 4.12 -7.07
CA ALA A 163 -14.89 5.48 -7.58
C ALA A 163 -15.02 6.50 -6.44
N SER A 164 -14.66 7.76 -6.70
CA SER A 164 -14.64 8.82 -5.69
C SER A 164 -13.76 8.50 -4.48
N CYS A 165 -12.68 7.72 -4.69
CA CYS A 165 -11.75 7.33 -3.62
C CYS A 165 -10.86 8.51 -3.24
N VAL A 166 -10.62 8.66 -1.93
CA VAL A 166 -9.71 9.66 -1.36
C VAL A 166 -8.32 9.06 -1.26
N LEU A 167 -7.36 9.72 -1.89
CA LEU A 167 -5.95 9.30 -1.91
C LEU A 167 -5.10 10.26 -1.08
N PRO A 168 -3.94 9.80 -0.56
CA PRO A 168 -3.01 10.66 0.14
C PRO A 168 -2.46 11.73 -0.80
N LEU A 169 -2.27 12.94 -0.27
CA LEU A 169 -1.67 14.05 -1.01
C LEU A 169 -0.18 14.12 -0.68
N SER A 170 0.68 14.14 -1.70
CA SER A 170 2.10 14.37 -1.47
C SER A 170 2.33 15.74 -0.84
N SER A 171 3.18 15.75 0.21
CA SER A 171 3.67 16.95 0.87
C SER A 171 5.02 17.44 0.31
N GLU A 172 5.73 16.60 -0.45
CA GLU A 172 7.09 16.85 -0.94
C GLU A 172 7.15 17.60 -2.29
N ILE A 173 6.00 18.07 -2.81
CA ILE A 173 5.96 18.78 -4.08
C ILE A 173 6.78 20.08 -3.95
N ARG A 174 7.89 20.16 -4.70
CA ARG A 174 8.77 21.32 -4.77
C ARG A 174 7.99 22.59 -5.14
N LEU A 175 8.45 23.74 -4.65
CA LEU A 175 7.81 25.06 -4.87
C LEU A 175 7.53 25.39 -6.33
N SER A 176 8.30 24.83 -7.27
CA SER A 176 8.10 24.96 -8.72
C SER A 176 6.85 24.24 -9.25
N GLU A 177 6.33 23.25 -8.52
CA GLU A 177 5.21 22.39 -8.92
C GLU A 177 3.91 22.79 -8.21
N ARG A 178 3.88 23.89 -7.47
CA ARG A 178 2.68 24.42 -6.78
C ARG A 178 1.49 24.73 -7.69
N ARG A 179 1.69 24.70 -9.03
CA ARG A 179 0.62 24.85 -10.02
C ARG A 179 -0.15 23.54 -10.28
N LEU A 180 0.31 22.42 -9.73
CA LEU A 180 -0.37 21.14 -9.89
C LEU A 180 -1.66 21.10 -9.06
N GLY A 181 -2.76 20.69 -9.69
CA GLY A 181 -4.04 20.52 -9.02
C GLY A 181 -4.04 19.33 -8.05
N LEU A 182 -5.09 19.21 -7.24
CA LEU A 182 -5.25 18.17 -6.22
C LEU A 182 -5.06 16.75 -6.76
N ARG A 183 -5.59 16.46 -7.97
CA ARG A 183 -5.43 15.14 -8.60
C ARG A 183 -3.98 14.78 -8.91
N HIS A 184 -3.15 15.74 -9.32
CA HIS A 184 -1.73 15.51 -9.54
C HIS A 184 -1.01 15.21 -8.23
N ARG A 185 -1.32 15.96 -7.17
CA ARG A 185 -0.76 15.73 -5.84
C ARG A 185 -1.17 14.38 -5.26
N ALA A 186 -2.40 13.96 -5.52
CA ALA A 186 -2.90 12.65 -5.14
C ALA A 186 -2.23 11.52 -5.92
N ALA A 187 -1.95 11.71 -7.22
CA ALA A 187 -1.22 10.75 -8.03
C ALA A 187 0.21 10.53 -7.52
N VAL A 188 0.90 11.61 -7.16
CA VAL A 188 2.24 11.51 -6.52
C VAL A 188 2.12 10.87 -5.14
N GLY A 189 1.16 11.30 -4.30
CA GLY A 189 1.00 10.79 -2.95
C GLY A 189 0.73 9.28 -2.91
N ILE A 190 -0.10 8.75 -3.81
CA ILE A 190 -0.32 7.30 -3.86
C ILE A 190 0.93 6.55 -4.33
N SER A 191 1.73 7.11 -5.23
CA SER A 191 2.99 6.48 -5.68
C SER A 191 4.11 6.48 -4.62
N GLU A 192 4.00 7.31 -3.58
CA GLU A 192 4.93 7.33 -2.45
C GLU A 192 4.67 6.17 -1.46
N VAL A 193 3.43 5.64 -1.41
CA VAL A 193 2.99 4.64 -0.44
C VAL A 193 2.66 3.27 -1.04
N SER A 194 2.54 3.20 -2.38
CA SER A 194 2.25 1.97 -3.13
C SER A 194 3.22 1.79 -4.32
N ASP A 195 3.14 0.64 -5.01
CA ASP A 195 3.97 0.28 -6.18
C ASP A 195 3.29 0.62 -7.53
#